data_4d79e703f0c0dac067609858083750c8
#
_entry.id   4d79e703f0c0dac067609858083750c8
#
_cell.length_a   1.000
_cell.length_b   1.000
_cell.length_c   1.000
_cell.angle_alpha   90.00
_cell.angle_beta   90.00
_cell.angle_gamma   90.00
#
_symmetry.space_group_name_H-M   'P 1'
#
loop_
_entity.id
_entity.type
_entity.pdbx_description
1 polymer ?
#
loop_
_entity_poly.entity_id
_entity_poly.type
_entity_poly.pdbx_seq_one_letter_code
_entity_poly.pdbx_strand_id
1 'polypeptide(L)'
;MLRRAAWAIIVILGVTAIPLVGYAHDSWINKGGYRNAAGEWCCGEYDCESPEQISSTGLGWVVNGIEFVPYHEATPSPDGKVWICRRPDKTRRCVFGPPPNS
;
A
#
# COMPACT_ATOMS: atom_id res chain seq x y z
N MET A 1 9.94 33.16 39.38
CA MET A 1 9.00 33.29 38.82
C MET A 1 9.04 33.29 37.40
N LEU A 2 9.81 33.85 36.72
CA LEU A 2 9.78 33.82 35.39
C LEU A 2 10.21 32.59 34.74
N ARG A 3 10.94 31.84 35.28
CA ARG A 3 11.36 30.69 34.62
C ARG A 3 10.36 29.80 34.22
N ARG A 4 9.27 29.80 34.76
CA ARG A 4 8.33 28.88 34.39
C ARG A 4 7.90 29.02 33.03
N ALA A 5 7.98 30.07 32.44
CA ALA A 5 7.49 30.23 31.12
C ALA A 5 8.37 29.50 30.14
N ALA A 6 9.54 29.28 30.47
CA ALA A 6 10.40 28.69 29.52
C ALA A 6 10.13 27.27 29.18
N TRP A 7 9.74 26.45 30.12
CA TRP A 7 9.59 25.15 29.68
C TRP A 7 8.30 24.88 29.09
N ALA A 8 7.44 25.75 29.13
CA ALA A 8 6.21 25.51 28.46
C ALA A 8 6.48 25.40 27.00
N ILE A 9 7.47 26.08 26.54
CA ILE A 9 7.71 26.06 25.15
C ILE A 9 8.33 24.79 24.70
N ILE A 10 9.11 24.21 25.46
CA ILE A 10 9.73 23.01 25.07
C ILE A 10 8.76 21.92 24.84
N VAL A 11 7.76 21.90 25.55
CA VAL A 11 6.79 20.86 25.39
C VAL A 11 6.17 20.86 24.05
N ILE A 12 5.96 22.00 23.50
CA ILE A 12 5.31 22.04 22.24
C ILE A 12 6.13 21.50 21.16
N LEU A 13 7.38 21.67 21.22
CA LEU A 13 8.18 21.18 20.14
C LEU A 13 8.18 19.70 20.02
N GLY A 14 8.00 19.00 21.05
CA GLY A 14 8.11 17.60 20.94
C GLY A 14 7.01 16.98 20.16
N VAL A 15 6.00 17.70 19.85
CA VAL A 15 4.93 17.10 19.19
C VAL A 15 4.95 17.19 17.76
N THR A 16 5.74 17.94 17.21
CA THR A 16 5.61 18.13 15.83
C THR A 16 6.18 17.16 14.93
N ALA A 17 6.88 16.29 15.29
CA ALA A 17 7.49 15.44 14.37
C ALA A 17 6.72 14.33 13.95
N ILE A 18 5.85 14.37 13.14
CA ILE A 18 5.17 13.27 12.79
C ILE A 18 5.16 12.89 11.42
N PRO A 19 5.69 12.00 10.96
CA PRO A 19 5.78 11.60 9.63
C PRO A 19 4.77 10.80 9.26
N LEU A 20 4.15 10.80 8.51
CA LEU A 20 3.20 10.07 8.22
C LEU A 20 3.20 9.39 7.08
N VAL A 21 3.78 8.94 6.45
CA VAL A 21 3.70 8.35 5.36
C VAL A 21 3.43 7.06 5.15
N GLY A 22 2.60 6.52 4.61
CA GLY A 22 2.28 5.26 4.37
C GLY A 22 2.70 4.82 3.04
N TYR A 23 3.85 4.84 2.67
CA TYR A 23 4.24 4.41 1.37
C TYR A 23 4.52 2.94 1.31
N ALA A 24 4.47 2.38 0.13
CA ALA A 24 4.68 0.96 -0.05
C ALA A 24 6.03 0.49 0.43
N HIS A 25 7.03 1.30 0.36
CA HIS A 25 8.35 0.84 0.78
C HIS A 25 8.44 0.60 2.27
N ASP A 26 7.51 1.12 3.05
CA ASP A 26 7.48 0.85 4.46
C ASP A 26 6.41 -0.15 4.79
N SER A 27 5.76 -0.71 3.83
CA SER A 27 4.61 -1.55 4.07
C SER A 27 5.03 -3.00 4.13
N TRP A 28 4.07 -3.87 4.42
CA TRP A 28 4.30 -5.30 4.43
C TRP A 28 4.74 -5.81 3.07
N ILE A 29 4.34 -5.15 1.99
CA ILE A 29 4.74 -5.59 0.66
C ILE A 29 6.25 -5.51 0.53
N ASN A 30 6.82 -4.42 0.93
CA ASN A 30 8.25 -4.24 0.83
C ASN A 30 8.99 -5.18 1.76
N LYS A 31 8.48 -5.38 2.95
CA LYS A 31 9.17 -6.18 3.92
C LYS A 31 9.02 -7.67 3.68
N GLY A 32 8.02 -8.07 2.96
CA GLY A 32 7.71 -9.47 2.81
C GLY A 32 8.48 -10.22 1.74
N GLY A 33 9.22 -9.52 0.92
CA GLY A 33 10.01 -10.20 -0.09
C GLY A 33 9.21 -10.87 -1.18
N TYR A 34 8.05 -10.33 -1.50
CA TYR A 34 7.19 -10.96 -2.48
C TYR A 34 7.74 -10.83 -3.89
N ARG A 35 7.47 -11.84 -4.71
CA ARG A 35 7.85 -11.81 -6.11
C ARG A 35 6.70 -12.36 -6.94
N ASN A 36 6.60 -11.92 -8.17
CA ASN A 36 5.57 -12.46 -9.07
C ASN A 36 6.08 -13.73 -9.74
N ALA A 37 5.28 -14.28 -10.63
CA ALA A 37 5.63 -15.52 -11.30
C ALA A 37 6.87 -15.39 -12.17
N ALA A 38 7.19 -14.22 -12.63
CA ALA A 38 8.38 -13.99 -13.42
C ALA A 38 9.61 -13.73 -12.57
N GLY A 39 9.49 -13.77 -11.27
CA GLY A 39 10.63 -13.54 -10.38
C GLY A 39 10.92 -12.10 -10.09
N GLU A 40 10.07 -11.17 -10.52
CA GLU A 40 10.29 -9.77 -10.26
C GLU A 40 9.86 -9.41 -8.84
N TRP A 41 10.57 -8.52 -8.19
CA TRP A 41 10.19 -8.04 -6.87
C TRP A 41 8.91 -7.26 -6.95
N CYS A 42 7.99 -7.53 -6.05
CA CYS A 42 6.73 -6.81 -6.04
C CYS A 42 6.89 -5.42 -5.47
N CYS A 43 7.79 -5.21 -4.56
CA CYS A 43 7.93 -3.90 -3.99
C CYS A 43 8.83 -3.04 -4.83
N GLY A 44 8.55 -1.80 -4.84
CA GLY A 44 9.39 -0.81 -5.44
C GLY A 44 8.88 0.45 -4.88
N GLU A 45 9.68 1.42 -4.59
CA GLU A 45 9.22 2.61 -4.02
C GLU A 45 8.21 3.22 -4.88
N TYR A 46 7.15 3.57 -4.54
CA TYR A 46 6.11 4.24 -5.30
C TYR A 46 5.44 3.40 -6.39
N ASP A 47 5.75 2.13 -6.47
CA ASP A 47 5.15 1.33 -7.52
C ASP A 47 3.84 0.68 -7.11
N CYS A 48 3.54 0.61 -5.84
CA CYS A 48 2.34 -0.07 -5.37
C CYS A 48 1.31 0.92 -4.86
N GLU A 49 0.07 0.68 -5.21
CA GLU A 49 -1.03 1.53 -4.78
C GLU A 49 -2.23 0.69 -4.40
N SER A 50 -3.07 1.19 -3.54
CA SER A 50 -4.33 0.57 -3.20
C SER A 50 -5.43 1.44 -3.80
N PRO A 51 -6.02 1.04 -4.92
CA PRO A 51 -7.03 1.88 -5.57
C PRO A 51 -8.24 2.11 -4.69
N GLU A 52 -8.84 3.26 -4.82
CA GLU A 52 -9.99 3.59 -4.02
C GLU A 52 -11.28 2.99 -4.54
N GLN A 53 -11.41 2.81 -5.82
CA GLN A 53 -12.63 2.29 -6.40
C GLN A 53 -12.39 0.89 -6.93
N ILE A 54 -12.89 -0.09 -6.20
CA ILE A 54 -12.73 -1.49 -6.56
C ILE A 54 -14.09 -2.13 -6.49
N SER A 55 -14.47 -2.82 -7.54
CA SER A 55 -15.69 -3.61 -7.55
C SER A 55 -15.32 -5.07 -7.73
N SER A 56 -15.94 -5.96 -6.98
CA SER A 56 -15.66 -7.38 -7.10
C SER A 56 -16.66 -8.02 -8.04
N THR A 57 -16.19 -8.90 -8.88
CA THR A 57 -17.06 -9.67 -9.76
C THR A 57 -16.81 -11.15 -9.48
N GLY A 58 -17.38 -12.02 -10.25
CA GLY A 58 -17.15 -13.44 -10.05
C GLY A 58 -15.77 -13.91 -10.44
N LEU A 59 -15.07 -13.17 -11.29
CA LEU A 59 -13.77 -13.58 -11.79
C LEU A 59 -12.62 -12.67 -11.44
N GLY A 60 -12.89 -11.51 -10.94
CA GLY A 60 -11.82 -10.57 -10.62
C GLY A 60 -12.36 -9.26 -10.12
N TRP A 61 -11.48 -8.29 -9.99
CA TRP A 61 -11.88 -6.96 -9.58
C TRP A 61 -11.89 -6.01 -10.78
N VAL A 62 -12.77 -5.02 -10.74
CA VAL A 62 -12.73 -3.94 -11.71
C VAL A 62 -12.20 -2.72 -10.96
N VAL A 63 -11.09 -2.22 -11.40
CA VAL A 63 -10.37 -1.15 -10.72
C VAL A 63 -10.67 0.17 -11.40
N ASN A 64 -11.13 1.12 -10.64
CA ASN A 64 -11.46 2.46 -11.13
C ASN A 64 -12.45 2.44 -12.29
N GLY A 65 -13.25 1.39 -12.35
CA GLY A 65 -14.29 1.29 -13.37
C GLY A 65 -13.81 0.87 -14.75
N ILE A 66 -12.52 0.68 -14.94
CA ILE A 66 -12.04 0.36 -16.28
C ILE A 66 -11.04 -0.78 -16.37
N GLU A 67 -10.35 -1.12 -15.34
CA GLU A 67 -9.33 -2.15 -15.48
C GLU A 67 -9.76 -3.44 -14.80
N PHE A 68 -9.78 -4.54 -15.53
CA PHE A 68 -10.15 -5.82 -14.96
C PHE A 68 -8.91 -6.54 -14.49
N VAL A 69 -8.92 -6.99 -13.24
CA VAL A 69 -7.80 -7.68 -12.64
C VAL A 69 -8.28 -9.03 -12.15
N PRO A 70 -7.91 -10.12 -12.80
CA PRO A 70 -8.40 -11.44 -12.41
C PRO A 70 -7.92 -11.87 -11.03
N TYR A 71 -8.75 -12.58 -10.30
CA TYR A 71 -8.37 -13.04 -8.97
C TYR A 71 -7.15 -13.93 -9.00
N HIS A 72 -6.95 -14.68 -10.08
CA HIS A 72 -5.82 -15.61 -10.10
C HIS A 72 -4.46 -14.91 -10.17
N GLU A 73 -4.45 -13.61 -10.48
CA GLU A 73 -3.19 -12.88 -10.45
C GLU A 73 -2.81 -12.47 -9.04
N ALA A 74 -3.72 -12.57 -8.10
CA ALA A 74 -3.50 -11.98 -6.79
C ALA A 74 -2.85 -12.93 -5.80
N THR A 75 -2.00 -12.36 -4.97
CA THR A 75 -1.46 -13.03 -3.79
C THR A 75 -2.29 -12.51 -2.62
N PRO A 76 -2.60 -13.32 -1.62
CA PRO A 76 -3.39 -12.84 -0.49
C PRO A 76 -2.74 -11.66 0.21
N SER A 77 -3.53 -10.65 0.54
CA SER A 77 -3.02 -9.49 1.23
C SER A 77 -3.33 -9.60 2.72
N PRO A 78 -2.37 -9.39 3.57
CA PRO A 78 -2.62 -9.49 5.01
C PRO A 78 -3.57 -8.42 5.53
N ASP A 79 -3.65 -7.30 4.88
CA ASP A 79 -4.51 -6.21 5.33
C ASP A 79 -5.89 -6.25 4.69
N GLY A 80 -6.17 -7.23 3.83
CA GLY A 80 -7.48 -7.33 3.21
C GLY A 80 -7.79 -6.33 2.11
N LYS A 81 -6.80 -5.54 1.71
CA LYS A 81 -7.01 -4.56 0.66
C LYS A 81 -6.43 -5.04 -0.65
N VAL A 82 -6.90 -4.47 -1.73
CA VAL A 82 -6.32 -4.75 -3.04
C VAL A 82 -5.16 -3.80 -3.25
N TRP A 83 -4.03 -4.35 -3.64
CA TRP A 83 -2.85 -3.55 -3.95
C TRP A 83 -2.35 -3.94 -5.33
N ILE A 84 -1.94 -2.97 -6.11
CA ILE A 84 -1.42 -3.22 -7.44
C ILE A 84 -0.06 -2.55 -7.55
N CYS A 85 0.95 -3.33 -7.87
CA CYS A 85 2.29 -2.82 -8.06
C CYS A 85 2.57 -2.82 -9.56
N ARG A 86 2.96 -1.69 -10.10
CA ARG A 86 3.09 -1.54 -11.54
C ARG A 86 4.51 -1.29 -11.97
N ARG A 87 4.82 -1.69 -13.18
CA ARG A 87 6.08 -1.38 -13.80
C ARG A 87 6.05 0.06 -14.28
N PRO A 88 7.16 0.62 -14.66
CA PRO A 88 7.17 1.99 -15.18
C PRO A 88 6.27 2.20 -16.39
N ASP A 89 6.01 1.15 -17.16
CA ASP A 89 5.13 1.28 -18.31
C ASP A 89 3.67 1.10 -17.93
N LYS A 90 3.37 1.04 -16.64
CA LYS A 90 2.03 0.95 -16.07
C LYS A 90 1.41 -0.45 -16.12
N THR A 91 2.10 -1.43 -16.64
CA THR A 91 1.56 -2.78 -16.60
C THR A 91 1.66 -3.34 -15.19
N ARG A 92 0.80 -4.28 -14.86
CA ARG A 92 0.78 -4.84 -13.53
C ARG A 92 1.97 -5.77 -13.32
N ARG A 93 2.73 -5.54 -12.27
CA ARG A 93 3.81 -6.42 -11.91
C ARG A 93 3.34 -7.39 -10.84
N CYS A 94 2.66 -6.92 -9.85
CA CYS A 94 2.14 -7.76 -8.78
C CYS A 94 0.77 -7.26 -8.36
N VAL A 95 -0.07 -8.19 -7.93
CA VAL A 95 -1.41 -7.86 -7.42
C VAL A 95 -1.60 -8.58 -6.10
N PHE A 96 -2.15 -7.90 -5.12
CA PHE A 96 -2.50 -8.50 -3.84
C PHE A 96 -3.95 -8.19 -3.55
N GLY A 97 -4.62 -9.08 -2.88
CA GLY A 97 -6.01 -8.85 -2.51
C GLY A 97 -6.53 -9.91 -1.58
N PRO A 98 -7.73 -9.73 -1.06
CA PRO A 98 -8.33 -10.74 -0.21
C PRO A 98 -8.75 -11.94 -1.05
N PRO A 99 -8.82 -13.12 -0.45
CA PRO A 99 -9.29 -14.27 -1.20
C PRO A 99 -10.73 -14.04 -1.67
N PRO A 100 -11.09 -14.57 -2.81
CA PRO A 100 -12.41 -14.27 -3.37
C PRO A 100 -13.59 -14.71 -2.54
N ASN A 101 -13.42 -15.71 -1.73
CA ASN A 101 -14.55 -16.16 -0.96
C ASN A 101 -14.41 -15.82 0.49
N SER A 102 -13.73 -14.79 0.83
CA SER A 102 -13.58 -14.40 2.23
C SER A 102 -14.49 -13.26 2.60
#